data_6656a93cbafc5daa10798595671bc193
#
_entry.id   6656a93cbafc5daa10798595671bc193
#
_cell.length_a   1.000
_cell.length_b   1.000
_cell.length_c   1.000
_cell.angle_alpha   90.00
_cell.angle_beta   90.00
_cell.angle_gamma   90.00
#
_symmetry.space_group_name_H-M   'P 1'
#
loop_
_entity.id
_entity.type
_entity.pdbx_description
1 polymer ?
#
loop_
_entity_poly.entity_id
_entity_poly.type
_entity_poly.pdbx_seq_one_letter_code
_entity_poly.pdbx_strand_id
1 'polypeptide(L)'
;MMTAMMLIVPSAVARAQYAEPEAERSDSSQTTVLTLEDALRIALSENIAVKVADKEILRTEYARKGTYAALFPQVDASGSFQRTIKKQVMYMDFDMSAMGGMGSDASEGEQPSEETPDTGALKSGGGIEVGRWNTFNAGLSASMPLVNASLWKSISISADAVELAVEQARSSRLDMVTQVKQAYYSVLLAKQAFEVYKSVYENAVDNFGVIEKRYKVAKASELEYIQAKSNVARAIPDVYNSESQVVLALWQLKAVMGVDLEMDIDVAGSLEDYAGTMLRDVVEGGVADLSGNTSLRQLEIQANQLAKTVQLQKYASLPSLSLGFAYSMNAMTNDFKFSEFKWTPYSYVGLSLNIPIFAGGKRHNQTRQAQVQLDQLALQKTNTEKQLQIAIRQNITTMETSMKSYAASLESVDLARKAYDISAKSYSVGKSTVTELNDAQLTLTQAELASSQAVYEFLVAKSNLEKTLGRDFLDEEGNVNFE
;
A
#
# COMPACT_ATOMS: atom_id res chain seq x y z
N MET A 1 51.70 23.87 4.80
CA MET A 1 50.46 24.53 5.22
C MET A 1 49.42 24.29 4.11
N MET A 2 48.61 23.26 4.26
CA MET A 2 47.57 22.89 3.30
C MET A 2 46.27 23.53 3.75
N THR A 3 45.85 24.59 3.06
CA THR A 3 44.53 25.18 3.26
C THR A 3 43.56 24.46 2.34
N ALA A 4 42.75 23.58 2.90
CA ALA A 4 41.66 22.91 2.18
C ALA A 4 40.59 23.97 1.89
N MET A 5 40.37 24.30 0.63
CA MET A 5 39.26 25.12 0.14
C MET A 5 38.03 24.24 0.03
N MET A 6 37.24 24.21 1.11
CA MET A 6 35.95 23.54 1.19
C MET A 6 34.95 24.40 0.43
N LEU A 7 34.51 23.96 -0.73
CA LEU A 7 33.38 24.53 -1.46
C LEU A 7 32.12 24.26 -0.65
N ILE A 8 31.68 25.24 0.13
CA ILE A 8 30.37 25.25 0.80
C ILE A 8 29.34 25.56 -0.26
N VAL A 9 28.63 24.53 -0.69
CA VAL A 9 27.33 24.67 -1.39
C VAL A 9 26.33 25.07 -0.32
N PRO A 10 25.66 26.22 -0.38
CA PRO A 10 24.60 26.53 0.54
C PRO A 10 23.39 25.64 0.21
N SER A 11 23.20 24.56 0.97
CA SER A 11 21.92 23.85 1.03
C SER A 11 20.93 24.78 1.74
N ALA A 12 20.13 25.48 0.95
CA ALA A 12 18.91 26.12 1.45
C ALA A 12 17.93 25.01 1.84
N VAL A 13 18.11 24.48 3.05
CA VAL A 13 17.07 23.69 3.72
C VAL A 13 15.98 24.67 4.09
N ALA A 14 14.95 24.75 3.26
CA ALA A 14 13.69 25.35 3.64
C ALA A 14 13.14 24.54 4.83
N ARG A 15 13.36 25.06 6.03
CA ARG A 15 12.66 24.63 7.24
C ARG A 15 11.18 25.02 7.03
N ALA A 16 10.38 24.08 6.55
CA ALA A 16 8.93 24.16 6.74
C ALA A 16 8.70 24.12 8.26
N GLN A 17 8.43 25.28 8.84
CA GLN A 17 7.83 25.36 10.16
C GLN A 17 6.42 24.72 10.03
N TYR A 18 6.31 23.47 10.49
CA TYR A 18 5.02 22.93 10.85
C TYR A 18 4.55 23.76 12.06
N ALA A 19 3.67 24.72 11.81
CA ALA A 19 2.82 25.24 12.85
C ALA A 19 1.92 24.06 13.27
N GLU A 20 2.17 23.50 14.45
CA GLU A 20 1.21 22.67 15.11
C GLU A 20 -0.07 23.51 15.30
N PRO A 21 -1.23 23.08 14.81
CA PRO A 21 -2.48 23.71 15.24
C PRO A 21 -2.59 23.43 16.74
N GLU A 22 -2.58 24.48 17.56
CA GLU A 22 -3.07 24.40 18.93
C GLU A 22 -4.48 23.84 18.86
N ALA A 23 -4.62 22.54 19.13
CA ALA A 23 -5.91 21.91 19.33
C ALA A 23 -6.48 22.55 20.61
N GLU A 24 -7.43 23.46 20.45
CA GLU A 24 -8.34 23.82 21.50
C GLU A 24 -8.94 22.54 22.08
N ARG A 25 -8.47 22.13 23.25
CA ARG A 25 -9.12 21.12 24.08
C ARG A 25 -10.47 21.67 24.48
N SER A 26 -11.48 21.46 23.65
CA SER A 26 -12.86 21.61 24.08
C SER A 26 -13.16 20.44 25.01
N ASP A 27 -13.07 20.73 26.29
CA ASP A 27 -13.55 19.88 27.37
C ASP A 27 -15.09 19.89 27.36
N SER A 28 -15.64 19.02 26.51
CA SER A 28 -17.04 18.60 26.57
C SER A 28 -17.09 17.14 26.13
N SER A 29 -17.08 16.26 27.12
CA SER A 29 -17.35 14.83 26.96
C SER A 29 -18.82 14.61 26.53
N GLN A 30 -19.16 15.02 25.32
CA GLN A 30 -20.40 14.59 24.68
C GLN A 30 -20.05 13.33 23.85
N THR A 31 -20.54 12.18 24.32
CA THR A 31 -20.51 10.94 23.56
C THR A 31 -21.13 11.20 22.19
N THR A 32 -20.33 11.08 21.14
CA THR A 32 -20.80 11.31 19.77
C THR A 32 -21.44 10.04 19.25
N VAL A 33 -22.76 10.06 19.04
CA VAL A 33 -23.48 8.93 18.48
C VAL A 33 -23.35 8.98 16.95
N LEU A 34 -22.74 7.96 16.38
CA LEU A 34 -22.45 7.86 14.94
C LEU A 34 -23.45 6.96 14.24
N THR A 35 -23.97 7.40 13.10
CA THR A 35 -24.65 6.52 12.14
C THR A 35 -23.62 5.74 11.31
N LEU A 36 -24.05 4.71 10.61
CA LEU A 36 -23.16 3.99 9.68
C LEU A 36 -22.58 4.93 8.61
N GLU A 37 -23.39 5.88 8.12
CA GLU A 37 -22.98 6.88 7.14
C GLU A 37 -21.88 7.80 7.70
N ASP A 38 -22.07 8.31 8.93
CA ASP A 38 -21.06 9.14 9.58
C ASP A 38 -19.75 8.38 9.79
N ALA A 39 -19.83 7.12 10.24
CA ALA A 39 -18.66 6.27 10.42
C ALA A 39 -17.90 6.04 9.09
N LEU A 40 -18.62 5.81 7.99
CA LEU A 40 -18.01 5.66 6.66
C LEU A 40 -17.38 6.97 6.16
N ARG A 41 -18.06 8.11 6.36
CA ARG A 41 -17.52 9.43 5.96
C ARG A 41 -16.25 9.77 6.71
N ILE A 42 -16.22 9.54 8.03
CA ILE A 42 -15.03 9.74 8.85
C ILE A 42 -13.90 8.81 8.39
N ALA A 43 -14.19 7.53 8.18
CA ALA A 43 -13.20 6.56 7.75
C ALA A 43 -12.58 6.90 6.38
N LEU A 44 -13.39 7.37 5.42
CA LEU A 44 -12.90 7.80 4.11
C LEU A 44 -11.93 8.99 4.20
N SER A 45 -12.10 9.88 5.19
CA SER A 45 -11.23 11.04 5.38
C SER A 45 -10.03 10.74 6.27
N GLU A 46 -10.17 9.91 7.30
CA GLU A 46 -9.18 9.76 8.36
C GLU A 46 -8.37 8.46 8.27
N ASN A 47 -8.91 7.41 7.63
CA ASN A 47 -8.25 6.11 7.59
C ASN A 47 -6.86 6.19 6.94
N ILE A 48 -5.86 5.65 7.63
CA ILE A 48 -4.46 5.70 7.20
C ILE A 48 -4.23 4.93 5.90
N ALA A 49 -4.91 3.79 5.69
CA ALA A 49 -4.75 2.99 4.48
C ALA A 49 -5.23 3.75 3.23
N VAL A 50 -6.34 4.50 3.33
CA VAL A 50 -6.84 5.37 2.26
C VAL A 50 -5.83 6.49 1.98
N LYS A 51 -5.35 7.18 3.01
CA LYS A 51 -4.34 8.24 2.88
C LYS A 51 -3.04 7.72 2.25
N VAL A 52 -2.60 6.51 2.59
CA VAL A 52 -1.42 5.87 1.98
C VAL A 52 -1.67 5.56 0.50
N ALA A 53 -2.84 5.04 0.16
CA ALA A 53 -3.21 4.74 -1.23
C ALA A 53 -3.25 6.01 -2.10
N ASP A 54 -3.77 7.13 -1.58
CA ASP A 54 -3.76 8.42 -2.29
C ASP A 54 -2.33 8.96 -2.48
N LYS A 55 -1.43 8.78 -1.49
CA LYS A 55 -0.01 9.12 -1.64
C LYS A 55 0.70 8.25 -2.66
N GLU A 56 0.30 6.98 -2.81
CA GLU A 56 0.83 6.08 -3.82
C GLU A 56 0.48 6.52 -5.24
N ILE A 57 -0.73 7.04 -5.47
CA ILE A 57 -1.10 7.68 -6.75
C ILE A 57 -0.13 8.82 -7.06
N LEU A 58 0.07 9.76 -6.11
CA LEU A 58 0.98 10.88 -6.28
C LEU A 58 2.42 10.42 -6.54
N ARG A 59 2.91 9.41 -5.80
CA ARG A 59 4.23 8.81 -5.99
C ARG A 59 4.39 8.30 -7.43
N THR A 60 3.39 7.59 -7.93
CA THR A 60 3.41 7.02 -9.27
C THR A 60 3.30 8.07 -10.36
N GLU A 61 2.54 9.15 -10.12
CA GLU A 61 2.51 10.31 -11.03
C GLU A 61 3.88 10.99 -11.13
N TYR A 62 4.60 11.19 -10.00
CA TYR A 62 5.96 11.72 -10.04
C TYR A 62 6.94 10.77 -10.74
N ALA A 63 6.79 9.45 -10.56
CA ALA A 63 7.57 8.46 -11.31
C ALA A 63 7.32 8.56 -12.83
N ARG A 64 6.05 8.75 -13.24
CA ARG A 64 5.70 9.02 -14.64
C ARG A 64 6.35 10.30 -15.15
N LYS A 65 6.29 11.41 -14.39
CA LYS A 65 6.99 12.66 -14.74
C LYS A 65 8.50 12.44 -14.87
N GLY A 66 9.10 11.62 -13.98
CA GLY A 66 10.51 11.21 -14.08
C GLY A 66 10.81 10.43 -15.36
N THR A 67 9.91 9.56 -15.81
CA THR A 67 10.06 8.85 -17.08
C THR A 67 10.01 9.81 -18.29
N TYR A 68 9.13 10.82 -18.24
CA TYR A 68 9.12 11.89 -19.26
C TYR A 68 10.40 12.72 -19.25
N ALA A 69 11.00 12.95 -18.08
CA ALA A 69 12.24 13.73 -17.97
C ALA A 69 13.39 13.10 -18.75
N ALA A 70 13.35 11.78 -18.99
CA ALA A 70 14.36 11.11 -19.83
C ALA A 70 14.32 11.52 -21.33
N LEU A 71 13.28 12.22 -21.79
CA LEU A 71 13.22 12.80 -23.13
C LEU A 71 14.00 14.11 -23.26
N PHE A 72 14.26 14.79 -22.12
CA PHE A 72 14.94 16.08 -22.10
C PHE A 72 16.45 15.92 -21.99
N PRO A 73 17.23 16.95 -22.33
CA PRO A 73 18.67 16.90 -22.16
C PRO A 73 19.05 16.62 -20.70
N GLN A 74 19.92 15.62 -20.50
CA GLN A 74 20.56 15.34 -19.22
C GLN A 74 21.90 16.05 -19.23
N VAL A 75 22.17 16.90 -18.24
CA VAL A 75 23.40 17.69 -18.12
C VAL A 75 24.11 17.27 -16.85
N ASP A 76 25.34 16.79 -17.03
CA ASP A 76 26.16 16.29 -15.93
C ASP A 76 27.50 17.09 -15.89
N ALA A 77 27.95 17.43 -14.68
CA ALA A 77 29.25 17.94 -14.42
C ALA A 77 30.13 16.85 -13.78
N SER A 78 31.33 16.67 -14.27
CA SER A 78 32.28 15.70 -13.73
C SER A 78 33.62 16.31 -13.46
N GLY A 79 34.28 15.87 -12.38
CA GLY A 79 35.64 16.21 -12.07
C GLY A 79 36.38 14.96 -11.61
N SER A 80 37.61 14.77 -12.13
CA SER A 80 38.44 13.66 -11.69
C SER A 80 39.91 14.10 -11.53
N PHE A 81 40.55 13.51 -10.54
CA PHE A 81 41.99 13.58 -10.35
C PHE A 81 42.55 12.16 -10.40
N GLN A 82 43.59 11.99 -11.21
CA GLN A 82 44.29 10.73 -11.33
C GLN A 82 45.80 10.97 -11.14
N ARG A 83 46.40 10.22 -10.21
CA ARG A 83 47.85 10.13 -10.07
C ARG A 83 48.33 8.82 -10.66
N THR A 84 49.20 8.95 -11.66
CA THR A 84 49.87 7.81 -12.30
C THR A 84 50.93 7.24 -11.34
N ILE A 85 50.94 5.96 -11.07
CA ILE A 85 51.95 5.28 -10.22
C ILE A 85 53.15 4.88 -11.07
N LYS A 86 52.92 4.44 -12.31
CA LYS A 86 53.92 4.06 -13.27
C LYS A 86 53.50 4.62 -14.63
N LYS A 87 54.37 5.41 -15.25
CA LYS A 87 54.09 6.00 -16.56
C LYS A 87 54.01 4.93 -17.63
N GLN A 88 53.21 5.17 -18.63
CA GLN A 88 53.11 4.33 -19.81
C GLN A 88 54.36 4.56 -20.68
N VAL A 89 54.95 3.49 -21.13
CA VAL A 89 56.07 3.51 -22.08
C VAL A 89 55.50 3.24 -23.47
N MET A 90 55.71 4.18 -24.38
CA MET A 90 55.35 4.04 -25.78
C MET A 90 56.57 3.65 -26.57
N TYR A 91 56.53 2.52 -27.20
CA TYR A 91 57.58 2.07 -28.13
C TYR A 91 57.19 2.57 -29.53
N MET A 92 58.05 3.51 -30.08
CA MET A 92 57.89 3.98 -31.44
C MET A 92 59.06 3.44 -32.23
N ASP A 93 58.81 2.58 -33.21
CA ASP A 93 59.78 2.22 -34.24
C ASP A 93 59.87 3.35 -35.28
N PHE A 94 60.76 4.33 -35.00
CA PHE A 94 61.13 5.29 -36.02
C PHE A 94 62.27 4.70 -36.85
N ASP A 95 62.03 4.34 -38.07
CA ASP A 95 63.05 4.04 -39.07
C ASP A 95 63.67 5.35 -39.54
N MET A 96 64.78 5.75 -38.88
CA MET A 96 65.55 6.97 -39.20
C MET A 96 66.34 6.85 -40.53
N SER A 97 66.33 5.66 -41.17
CA SER A 97 67.00 5.51 -42.45
C SER A 97 66.31 6.24 -43.62
N ALA A 98 65.01 6.57 -43.48
CA ALA A 98 64.28 7.33 -44.47
C ALA A 98 64.52 8.86 -44.44
N MET A 99 65.15 9.41 -43.42
CA MET A 99 65.38 10.85 -43.27
C MET A 99 66.86 11.29 -43.47
N GLY A 100 67.73 10.33 -43.78
CA GLY A 100 69.16 10.51 -44.00
C GLY A 100 69.56 10.94 -45.40
N GLY A 101 68.67 11.56 -46.17
CA GLY A 101 68.93 11.86 -47.58
C GLY A 101 68.86 13.34 -47.95
N MET A 102 69.32 14.27 -47.10
CA MET A 102 69.45 15.67 -47.57
C MET A 102 70.52 16.43 -46.78
N GLY A 103 71.69 16.59 -47.42
CA GLY A 103 72.66 17.64 -47.05
C GLY A 103 73.97 17.16 -46.43
N SER A 104 74.87 16.62 -47.28
CA SER A 104 76.32 16.73 -47.05
C SER A 104 76.89 17.60 -48.12
N ASP A 105 77.12 18.86 -47.81
CA ASP A 105 78.16 19.58 -48.48
C ASP A 105 78.77 20.64 -47.54
N ALA A 106 80.09 20.52 -47.42
CA ALA A 106 81.09 21.52 -47.16
C ALA A 106 81.41 22.01 -45.73
N SER A 107 82.55 21.70 -45.42
CA SER A 107 83.75 22.47 -45.03
C SER A 107 84.12 22.49 -43.56
N GLU A 108 85.34 22.07 -43.39
CA GLU A 108 86.27 22.16 -42.23
C GLU A 108 86.29 23.53 -41.57
N GLY A 109 86.38 23.60 -40.25
CA GLY A 109 86.63 24.81 -39.48
C GLY A 109 86.40 24.69 -37.97
N GLU A 110 87.52 24.38 -37.27
CA GLU A 110 87.86 24.72 -35.87
C GLU A 110 86.87 24.82 -34.72
N GLN A 111 87.19 24.05 -33.67
CA GLN A 111 86.67 24.17 -32.29
C GLN A 111 86.90 25.59 -31.67
N PRO A 112 86.21 26.02 -30.57
CA PRO A 112 86.11 25.29 -29.30
C PRO A 112 84.80 25.43 -28.52
N SER A 113 84.57 24.43 -27.66
CA SER A 113 83.94 24.38 -26.35
C SER A 113 82.90 25.44 -25.96
N GLU A 114 81.69 25.08 -25.77
CA GLU A 114 80.89 25.45 -24.58
C GLU A 114 79.63 24.51 -24.45
N GLU A 115 79.24 24.27 -23.24
CA GLU A 115 78.27 23.34 -22.72
C GLU A 115 76.94 23.31 -23.51
N THR A 116 76.68 22.22 -24.23
CA THR A 116 75.34 21.93 -24.76
C THR A 116 74.55 21.25 -23.67
N PRO A 117 73.32 21.73 -23.41
CA PRO A 117 72.40 20.98 -22.54
C PRO A 117 72.16 19.59 -23.12
N ASP A 118 72.24 18.59 -22.26
CA ASP A 118 72.04 17.19 -22.53
C ASP A 118 70.72 16.92 -23.30
N THR A 119 70.79 16.98 -24.62
CA THR A 119 69.75 16.35 -25.50
C THR A 119 70.04 14.87 -25.49
N GLY A 120 69.47 14.21 -24.48
CA GLY A 120 69.52 12.74 -24.34
C GLY A 120 69.39 12.04 -25.64
N ALA A 121 70.51 11.45 -26.14
CA ALA A 121 70.56 10.62 -27.34
C ALA A 121 69.43 9.57 -27.28
N LEU A 122 68.55 9.66 -28.23
CA LEU A 122 67.52 8.60 -28.48
C LEU A 122 68.23 7.30 -28.77
N LYS A 123 68.41 6.47 -27.73
CA LYS A 123 68.91 5.09 -27.90
C LYS A 123 67.87 4.33 -28.73
N SER A 124 68.23 3.86 -29.91
CA SER A 124 67.45 2.92 -30.70
C SER A 124 66.98 1.76 -29.83
N GLY A 125 65.68 1.61 -29.66
CA GLY A 125 65.05 0.54 -28.84
C GLY A 125 64.57 0.93 -27.44
N GLY A 126 64.70 2.19 -27.02
CA GLY A 126 64.17 2.67 -25.75
C GLY A 126 62.77 3.21 -25.90
N GLY A 127 61.83 2.68 -25.18
CA GLY A 127 60.48 3.24 -25.13
C GLY A 127 60.48 4.64 -24.46
N ILE A 128 59.65 5.54 -24.96
CA ILE A 128 59.47 6.90 -24.43
C ILE A 128 58.38 6.85 -23.35
N GLU A 129 58.70 7.31 -22.14
CA GLU A 129 57.71 7.50 -21.10
C GLU A 129 56.73 8.63 -21.47
N VAL A 130 55.46 8.31 -21.62
CA VAL A 130 54.41 9.24 -22.01
C VAL A 130 53.51 9.56 -20.82
N GLY A 131 53.10 10.82 -20.73
CA GLY A 131 52.21 11.32 -19.70
C GLY A 131 52.90 11.98 -18.51
N ARG A 132 52.13 12.61 -17.68
CA ARG A 132 52.58 13.26 -16.43
C ARG A 132 52.06 12.51 -15.21
N TRP A 133 52.63 12.79 -14.06
CA TRP A 133 52.25 12.08 -12.82
C TRP A 133 50.83 12.42 -12.35
N ASN A 134 50.34 13.63 -12.60
CA ASN A 134 49.03 14.08 -12.14
C ASN A 134 48.19 14.52 -13.35
N THR A 135 46.99 14.03 -13.44
CA THR A 135 45.99 14.39 -14.47
C THR A 135 44.73 14.88 -13.77
N PHE A 136 44.31 16.07 -14.10
CA PHE A 136 43.08 16.69 -13.66
C PHE A 136 42.16 16.79 -14.86
N ASN A 137 40.92 16.29 -14.72
CA ASN A 137 39.87 16.43 -15.72
C ASN A 137 38.67 17.13 -15.07
N ALA A 138 38.11 18.11 -15.73
CA ALA A 138 36.83 18.72 -15.39
C ALA A 138 36.02 18.87 -16.67
N GLY A 139 34.72 18.61 -16.59
CA GLY A 139 33.90 18.68 -17.78
C GLY A 139 32.41 18.78 -17.51
N LEU A 140 31.73 19.27 -18.52
CA LEU A 140 30.27 19.24 -18.63
C LEU A 140 29.91 18.37 -19.81
N SER A 141 28.94 17.50 -19.62
CA SER A 141 28.34 16.69 -20.72
C SER A 141 26.84 16.88 -20.73
N ALA A 142 26.28 16.92 -21.90
CA ALA A 142 24.83 16.89 -22.09
C ALA A 142 24.47 15.81 -23.11
N SER A 143 23.47 15.03 -22.81
CA SER A 143 22.96 14.02 -23.74
C SER A 143 21.44 14.07 -23.82
N MET A 144 20.89 13.88 -25.03
CA MET A 144 19.45 13.87 -25.28
C MET A 144 19.11 12.79 -26.29
N PRO A 145 18.19 11.87 -25.97
CA PRO A 145 17.68 10.91 -26.95
C PRO A 145 16.78 11.63 -27.95
N LEU A 146 17.10 11.57 -29.25
CA LEU A 146 16.27 12.12 -30.30
C LEU A 146 15.25 11.10 -30.83
N VAL A 147 15.70 9.86 -31.01
CA VAL A 147 14.85 8.73 -31.43
C VAL A 147 15.16 7.54 -30.55
N ASN A 148 14.19 7.13 -29.74
CA ASN A 148 14.32 5.93 -28.91
C ASN A 148 12.94 5.30 -28.70
N ALA A 149 12.61 4.28 -29.50
CA ALA A 149 11.31 3.62 -29.48
C ALA A 149 11.03 2.94 -28.11
N SER A 150 12.06 2.39 -27.46
CA SER A 150 11.93 1.79 -26.12
C SER A 150 11.55 2.82 -25.07
N LEU A 151 12.11 4.03 -25.13
CA LEU A 151 11.80 5.12 -24.19
C LEU A 151 10.35 5.57 -24.35
N TRP A 152 9.86 5.75 -25.57
CA TRP A 152 8.45 6.09 -25.80
C TRP A 152 7.50 5.02 -25.29
N LYS A 153 7.90 3.74 -25.42
CA LYS A 153 7.09 2.64 -24.86
C LYS A 153 7.12 2.61 -23.35
N SER A 154 8.26 2.94 -22.71
CA SER A 154 8.35 3.07 -21.25
C SER A 154 7.42 4.15 -20.71
N ILE A 155 7.27 5.27 -21.41
CA ILE A 155 6.32 6.33 -21.08
C ILE A 155 4.88 5.81 -21.13
N SER A 156 4.54 5.01 -22.15
CA SER A 156 3.21 4.39 -22.23
C SER A 156 2.95 3.41 -21.08
N ILE A 157 3.96 2.65 -20.65
CA ILE A 157 3.88 1.74 -19.49
C ILE A 157 3.73 2.52 -18.18
N SER A 158 4.42 3.65 -18.05
CA SER A 158 4.30 4.50 -16.84
C SER A 158 2.91 5.15 -16.72
N ALA A 159 2.18 5.35 -17.81
CA ALA A 159 0.79 5.78 -17.77
C ALA A 159 -0.13 4.70 -17.18
N ASP A 160 0.04 3.44 -17.63
CA ASP A 160 -0.73 2.32 -17.07
C ASP A 160 -0.37 2.07 -15.60
N ALA A 161 0.86 2.40 -15.16
CA ALA A 161 1.22 2.31 -13.76
C ALA A 161 0.44 3.29 -12.88
N VAL A 162 0.14 4.50 -13.38
CA VAL A 162 -0.74 5.45 -12.68
C VAL A 162 -2.17 4.91 -12.63
N GLU A 163 -2.69 4.37 -13.74
CA GLU A 163 -4.03 3.77 -13.78
C GLU A 163 -4.13 2.59 -12.79
N LEU A 164 -3.10 1.76 -12.70
CA LEU A 164 -3.02 0.68 -11.71
C LEU A 164 -3.05 1.21 -10.27
N ALA A 165 -2.31 2.28 -9.97
CA ALA A 165 -2.31 2.89 -8.65
C ALA A 165 -3.68 3.48 -8.26
N VAL A 166 -4.39 4.08 -9.22
CA VAL A 166 -5.78 4.57 -9.02
C VAL A 166 -6.72 3.41 -8.71
N GLU A 167 -6.64 2.29 -9.46
CA GLU A 167 -7.49 1.13 -9.21
C GLU A 167 -7.13 0.41 -7.89
N GLN A 168 -5.87 0.42 -7.47
CA GLN A 168 -5.46 -0.05 -6.15
C GLN A 168 -6.01 0.83 -5.03
N ALA A 169 -6.03 2.14 -5.22
CA ALA A 169 -6.64 3.06 -4.26
C ALA A 169 -8.16 2.86 -4.16
N ARG A 170 -8.83 2.59 -5.29
CA ARG A 170 -10.25 2.22 -5.31
C ARG A 170 -10.49 0.92 -4.52
N SER A 171 -9.65 -0.10 -4.74
CA SER A 171 -9.72 -1.34 -3.97
C SER A 171 -9.55 -1.10 -2.47
N SER A 172 -8.58 -0.27 -2.07
CA SER A 172 -8.34 0.06 -0.67
C SER A 172 -9.54 0.77 -0.02
N ARG A 173 -10.23 1.66 -0.75
CA ARG A 173 -11.47 2.31 -0.27
C ARG A 173 -12.61 1.31 -0.09
N LEU A 174 -12.82 0.39 -1.04
CA LEU A 174 -13.82 -0.68 -0.93
C LEU A 174 -13.53 -1.62 0.25
N ASP A 175 -12.26 -1.97 0.45
CA ASP A 175 -11.82 -2.77 1.59
C ASP A 175 -12.11 -2.08 2.91
N MET A 176 -11.80 -0.79 3.01
CA MET A 176 -12.05 0.03 4.19
C MET A 176 -13.56 0.14 4.47
N VAL A 177 -14.40 0.44 3.45
CA VAL A 177 -15.87 0.49 3.59
C VAL A 177 -16.42 -0.83 4.15
N THR A 178 -15.94 -1.96 3.62
CA THR A 178 -16.35 -3.29 4.09
C THR A 178 -15.94 -3.52 5.55
N GLN A 179 -14.72 -3.16 5.92
CA GLN A 179 -14.22 -3.29 7.30
C GLN A 179 -15.00 -2.40 8.28
N VAL A 180 -15.31 -1.16 7.90
CA VAL A 180 -16.14 -0.26 8.74
C VAL A 180 -17.54 -0.82 8.94
N LYS A 181 -18.20 -1.31 7.87
CA LYS A 181 -19.52 -1.95 7.96
C LYS A 181 -19.48 -3.13 8.94
N GLN A 182 -18.51 -4.02 8.79
CA GLN A 182 -18.36 -5.19 9.65
C GLN A 182 -18.09 -4.81 11.11
N ALA A 183 -17.21 -3.85 11.35
CA ALA A 183 -16.92 -3.36 12.70
C ALA A 183 -18.15 -2.67 13.33
N TYR A 184 -18.88 -1.88 12.56
CA TYR A 184 -20.12 -1.25 13.01
C TYR A 184 -21.18 -2.27 13.42
N TYR A 185 -21.44 -3.27 12.56
CA TYR A 185 -22.38 -4.35 12.87
C TYR A 185 -21.92 -5.21 14.05
N SER A 186 -20.61 -5.37 14.23
CA SER A 186 -20.05 -6.06 15.41
C SER A 186 -20.33 -5.28 16.71
N VAL A 187 -20.29 -3.94 16.69
CA VAL A 187 -20.69 -3.13 17.86
C VAL A 187 -22.18 -3.32 18.15
N LEU A 188 -23.03 -3.29 17.11
CA LEU A 188 -24.48 -3.52 17.29
C LEU A 188 -24.77 -4.92 17.89
N LEU A 189 -24.06 -5.95 17.42
CA LEU A 189 -24.17 -7.30 17.95
C LEU A 189 -23.74 -7.38 19.42
N ALA A 190 -22.61 -6.75 19.76
CA ALA A 190 -22.11 -6.72 21.14
C ALA A 190 -23.07 -5.99 22.07
N LYS A 191 -23.64 -4.86 21.63
CA LYS A 191 -24.66 -4.12 22.40
C LYS A 191 -25.93 -4.98 22.63
N GLN A 192 -26.40 -5.65 21.59
CA GLN A 192 -27.58 -6.52 21.71
C GLN A 192 -27.31 -7.66 22.70
N ALA A 193 -26.13 -8.29 22.63
CA ALA A 193 -25.74 -9.32 23.58
C ALA A 193 -25.66 -8.77 25.02
N PHE A 194 -25.12 -7.58 25.20
CA PHE A 194 -25.07 -6.92 26.51
C PHE A 194 -26.47 -6.69 27.08
N GLU A 195 -27.42 -6.18 26.30
CA GLU A 195 -28.80 -5.98 26.75
C GLU A 195 -29.49 -7.31 27.12
N VAL A 196 -29.25 -8.38 26.38
CA VAL A 196 -29.75 -9.72 26.69
C VAL A 196 -29.19 -10.20 28.04
N TYR A 197 -27.88 -10.17 28.25
CA TYR A 197 -27.26 -10.61 29.52
C TYR A 197 -27.66 -9.72 30.71
N LYS A 198 -27.79 -8.42 30.49
CA LYS A 198 -28.30 -7.48 31.50
C LYS A 198 -29.72 -7.83 31.91
N SER A 199 -30.60 -8.14 30.94
CA SER A 199 -31.97 -8.59 31.25
C SER A 199 -32.00 -9.92 32.04
N VAL A 200 -31.09 -10.86 31.70
CA VAL A 200 -30.94 -12.11 32.50
C VAL A 200 -30.53 -11.83 33.92
N TYR A 201 -29.59 -10.91 34.14
CA TYR A 201 -29.18 -10.49 35.49
C TYR A 201 -30.30 -9.81 36.23
N GLU A 202 -31.00 -8.83 35.66
CA GLU A 202 -32.15 -8.15 36.24
C GLU A 202 -33.25 -9.13 36.63
N ASN A 203 -33.61 -10.06 35.77
CA ASN A 203 -34.57 -11.13 36.06
C ASN A 203 -34.10 -12.03 37.22
N ALA A 204 -32.81 -12.35 37.31
CA ALA A 204 -32.27 -13.15 38.41
C ALA A 204 -32.32 -12.39 39.75
N VAL A 205 -32.07 -11.09 39.75
CA VAL A 205 -32.18 -10.20 40.94
C VAL A 205 -33.63 -10.11 41.41
N ASP A 206 -34.56 -9.90 40.49
CA ASP A 206 -35.99 -9.82 40.83
C ASP A 206 -36.52 -11.15 41.42
N ASN A 207 -36.14 -12.26 40.79
CA ASN A 207 -36.52 -13.60 41.31
C ASN A 207 -35.90 -13.85 42.69
N PHE A 208 -34.63 -13.50 42.91
CA PHE A 208 -34.00 -13.58 44.22
C PHE A 208 -34.76 -12.73 45.28
N GLY A 209 -35.15 -11.52 44.91
CA GLY A 209 -35.92 -10.62 45.80
C GLY A 209 -37.29 -11.25 46.22
N VAL A 210 -37.96 -11.96 45.31
CA VAL A 210 -39.19 -12.68 45.63
C VAL A 210 -38.92 -13.86 46.59
N ILE A 211 -37.88 -14.66 46.32
CA ILE A 211 -37.52 -15.81 47.14
C ILE A 211 -37.03 -15.39 48.51
N GLU A 212 -36.23 -14.32 48.64
CA GLU A 212 -35.76 -13.79 49.88
C GLU A 212 -36.94 -13.40 50.79
N LYS A 213 -37.97 -12.71 50.26
CA LYS A 213 -39.19 -12.37 50.99
C LYS A 213 -39.93 -13.61 51.47
N ARG A 214 -40.04 -14.64 50.66
CA ARG A 214 -40.70 -15.94 50.97
C ARG A 214 -39.91 -16.70 52.05
N TYR A 215 -38.57 -16.70 51.97
CA TYR A 215 -37.70 -17.36 52.95
C TYR A 215 -37.83 -16.72 54.32
N LYS A 216 -37.85 -15.37 54.39
CA LYS A 216 -38.03 -14.61 55.66
C LYS A 216 -39.33 -14.94 56.38
N VAL A 217 -40.38 -15.37 55.65
CA VAL A 217 -41.66 -15.79 56.25
C VAL A 217 -41.85 -17.34 56.24
N ALA A 218 -40.75 -18.09 56.14
CA ALA A 218 -40.67 -19.55 56.14
C ALA A 218 -41.58 -20.22 55.06
N LYS A 219 -41.79 -19.54 53.89
CA LYS A 219 -42.55 -20.05 52.74
C LYS A 219 -41.64 -20.49 51.56
N ALA A 220 -40.32 -20.38 51.71
CA ALA A 220 -39.34 -20.94 50.80
C ALA A 220 -38.28 -21.73 51.56
N SER A 221 -37.70 -22.75 50.99
CA SER A 221 -36.63 -23.56 51.59
C SER A 221 -35.28 -22.81 51.53
N GLU A 222 -34.35 -23.22 52.40
CA GLU A 222 -32.97 -22.69 52.36
C GLU A 222 -32.29 -23.03 51.03
N LEU A 223 -32.59 -24.19 50.47
CA LEU A 223 -32.07 -24.62 49.14
C LEU A 223 -32.52 -23.63 48.05
N GLU A 224 -33.81 -23.28 47.97
CA GLU A 224 -34.34 -22.31 47.01
C GLU A 224 -33.68 -20.95 47.17
N TYR A 225 -33.48 -20.49 48.40
CA TYR A 225 -32.76 -19.22 48.70
C TYR A 225 -31.32 -19.25 48.20
N ILE A 226 -30.57 -20.32 48.48
CA ILE A 226 -29.18 -20.48 48.02
C ILE A 226 -29.10 -20.58 46.50
N GLN A 227 -30.02 -21.31 45.89
CA GLN A 227 -30.08 -21.48 44.39
C GLN A 227 -30.39 -20.12 43.71
N ALA A 228 -31.36 -19.37 44.21
CA ALA A 228 -31.67 -18.03 43.66
C ALA A 228 -30.50 -17.07 43.80
N LYS A 229 -29.83 -17.07 44.98
CA LYS A 229 -28.60 -16.27 45.19
C LYS A 229 -27.45 -16.68 44.27
N SER A 230 -27.28 -17.99 44.04
CA SER A 230 -26.27 -18.54 43.09
C SER A 230 -26.54 -18.13 41.65
N ASN A 231 -27.82 -18.03 41.24
CA ASN A 231 -28.18 -17.58 39.89
C ASN A 231 -27.80 -16.13 39.65
N VAL A 232 -28.04 -15.24 40.61
CA VAL A 232 -27.56 -13.83 40.55
C VAL A 232 -26.04 -13.80 40.40
N ALA A 233 -25.34 -14.56 41.27
CA ALA A 233 -23.87 -14.60 41.24
C ALA A 233 -23.30 -15.12 39.90
N ARG A 234 -24.01 -16.07 39.23
CA ARG A 234 -23.60 -16.58 37.91
C ARG A 234 -23.86 -15.61 36.77
N ALA A 235 -24.88 -14.78 36.86
CA ALA A 235 -25.19 -13.80 35.81
C ALA A 235 -24.21 -12.61 35.79
N ILE A 236 -23.57 -12.29 36.90
CA ILE A 236 -22.65 -11.14 37.02
C ILE A 236 -21.46 -11.22 36.03
N PRO A 237 -20.70 -12.36 35.91
CA PRO A 237 -19.60 -12.45 34.96
C PRO A 237 -20.03 -12.28 33.51
N ASP A 238 -21.22 -12.75 33.14
CA ASP A 238 -21.73 -12.66 31.76
C ASP A 238 -22.04 -11.21 31.40
N VAL A 239 -22.58 -10.40 32.33
CA VAL A 239 -22.79 -8.96 32.13
C VAL A 239 -21.44 -8.23 31.93
N TYR A 240 -20.46 -8.43 32.82
CA TYR A 240 -19.15 -7.78 32.69
C TYR A 240 -18.38 -8.21 31.43
N ASN A 241 -18.50 -9.50 31.05
CA ASN A 241 -17.88 -9.97 29.82
C ASN A 241 -18.51 -9.33 28.58
N SER A 242 -19.85 -9.24 28.54
CA SER A 242 -20.55 -8.60 27.41
C SER A 242 -20.32 -7.09 27.37
N GLU A 243 -20.25 -6.40 28.51
CA GLU A 243 -19.85 -4.99 28.59
C GLU A 243 -18.45 -4.78 28.02
N SER A 244 -17.48 -5.61 28.43
CA SER A 244 -16.11 -5.57 27.91
C SER A 244 -16.08 -5.82 26.38
N GLN A 245 -16.94 -6.70 25.86
CA GLN A 245 -17.03 -6.93 24.41
C GLN A 245 -17.54 -5.70 23.66
N VAL A 246 -18.48 -4.93 24.21
CA VAL A 246 -18.93 -3.66 23.62
C VAL A 246 -17.75 -2.67 23.53
N VAL A 247 -16.99 -2.51 24.62
CA VAL A 247 -15.82 -1.62 24.65
C VAL A 247 -14.78 -2.04 23.62
N LEU A 248 -14.47 -3.34 23.52
CA LEU A 248 -13.52 -3.88 22.53
C LEU A 248 -14.01 -3.67 21.10
N ALA A 249 -15.29 -3.89 20.83
CA ALA A 249 -15.88 -3.65 19.51
C ALA A 249 -15.84 -2.17 19.11
N LEU A 250 -16.08 -1.25 20.05
CA LEU A 250 -15.94 0.20 19.85
C LEU A 250 -14.48 0.59 19.54
N TRP A 251 -13.51 0.04 20.28
CA TRP A 251 -12.10 0.28 19.97
C TRP A 251 -11.70 -0.23 18.60
N GLN A 252 -12.22 -1.39 18.19
CA GLN A 252 -11.99 -1.93 16.86
C GLN A 252 -12.59 -1.04 15.76
N LEU A 253 -13.80 -0.51 15.98
CA LEU A 253 -14.42 0.45 15.07
C LEU A 253 -13.59 1.74 14.97
N LYS A 254 -13.16 2.31 16.11
CA LYS A 254 -12.28 3.48 16.13
C LYS A 254 -10.99 3.25 15.34
N ALA A 255 -10.34 2.11 15.56
CA ALA A 255 -9.11 1.74 14.87
C ALA A 255 -9.31 1.63 13.34
N VAL A 256 -10.43 1.04 12.89
CA VAL A 256 -10.76 0.92 11.47
C VAL A 256 -11.12 2.28 10.87
N MET A 257 -11.82 3.13 11.61
CA MET A 257 -12.11 4.52 11.17
C MET A 257 -10.85 5.40 11.13
N GLY A 258 -9.79 5.04 11.87
CA GLY A 258 -8.56 5.84 11.96
C GLY A 258 -8.68 7.06 12.89
N VAL A 259 -9.61 7.04 13.82
CA VAL A 259 -9.80 8.07 14.85
C VAL A 259 -9.09 7.72 16.16
N ASP A 260 -8.93 8.71 17.05
CA ASP A 260 -8.29 8.50 18.34
C ASP A 260 -9.10 7.49 19.19
N LEU A 261 -8.39 6.55 19.81
CA LEU A 261 -8.98 5.53 20.69
C LEU A 261 -9.61 6.13 21.96
N GLU A 262 -9.14 7.30 22.41
CA GLU A 262 -9.66 8.01 23.58
C GLU A 262 -10.95 8.82 23.28
N MET A 263 -11.31 8.97 21.98
CA MET A 263 -12.53 9.65 21.59
C MET A 263 -13.77 8.90 22.11
N ASP A 264 -14.68 9.58 22.79
CA ASP A 264 -15.91 8.97 23.28
C ASP A 264 -16.96 8.92 22.17
N ILE A 265 -17.17 7.72 21.62
CA ILE A 265 -18.12 7.47 20.54
C ILE A 265 -19.09 6.34 20.91
N ASP A 266 -20.29 6.43 20.39
CA ASP A 266 -21.28 5.37 20.41
C ASP A 266 -21.88 5.19 19.01
N VAL A 267 -22.60 4.07 18.76
CA VAL A 267 -23.24 3.80 17.48
C VAL A 267 -24.76 3.85 17.61
N ALA A 268 -25.42 4.39 16.57
CA ALA A 268 -26.87 4.49 16.47
C ALA A 268 -27.47 3.21 15.86
N GLY A 269 -28.76 2.98 16.13
CA GLY A 269 -29.55 1.89 15.52
C GLY A 269 -29.39 0.55 16.23
N SER A 270 -30.07 -0.44 15.69
CA SER A 270 -30.08 -1.82 16.16
C SER A 270 -29.94 -2.80 14.98
N LEU A 271 -29.60 -4.06 15.24
CA LEU A 271 -29.57 -5.09 14.17
C LEU A 271 -30.96 -5.36 13.60
N GLU A 272 -32.01 -5.16 14.38
CA GLU A 272 -33.40 -5.36 13.96
C GLU A 272 -33.82 -4.39 12.84
N ASP A 273 -33.26 -3.18 12.80
CA ASP A 273 -33.52 -2.17 11.78
C ASP A 273 -33.15 -2.67 10.38
N TYR A 274 -32.13 -3.54 10.30
CA TYR A 274 -31.66 -4.14 9.03
C TYR A 274 -32.38 -5.43 8.65
N ALA A 275 -33.06 -6.08 9.59
CA ALA A 275 -33.72 -7.36 9.33
C ALA A 275 -34.82 -7.26 8.28
N GLY A 276 -35.53 -6.14 8.21
CA GLY A 276 -36.65 -5.92 7.27
C GLY A 276 -36.25 -5.92 5.78
N THR A 277 -34.95 -5.69 5.46
CA THR A 277 -34.47 -5.62 4.07
C THR A 277 -33.89 -6.93 3.54
N MET A 278 -33.69 -7.94 4.40
CA MET A 278 -32.94 -9.17 4.08
C MET A 278 -33.49 -9.92 2.85
N LEU A 279 -34.82 -10.02 2.69
CA LEU A 279 -35.43 -10.73 1.55
C LEU A 279 -35.15 -10.00 0.23
N ARG A 280 -35.26 -8.68 0.21
CA ARG A 280 -34.95 -7.85 -0.97
C ARG A 280 -33.49 -8.00 -1.37
N ASP A 281 -32.61 -7.90 -0.40
CA ASP A 281 -31.14 -7.96 -0.59
C ASP A 281 -30.67 -9.30 -1.18
N VAL A 282 -31.31 -10.42 -0.82
CA VAL A 282 -31.02 -11.74 -1.43
C VAL A 282 -31.42 -11.79 -2.89
N VAL A 283 -32.57 -11.23 -3.25
CA VAL A 283 -33.07 -11.22 -4.63
C VAL A 283 -32.17 -10.36 -5.53
N GLU A 284 -31.77 -9.19 -5.06
CA GLU A 284 -30.92 -8.27 -5.81
C GLU A 284 -29.47 -8.79 -5.95
N GLY A 285 -28.98 -9.56 -4.98
CA GLY A 285 -27.64 -10.15 -5.02
C GLY A 285 -27.44 -11.27 -6.05
N GLY A 286 -28.54 -11.79 -6.66
CA GLY A 286 -28.49 -12.92 -7.58
C GLY A 286 -27.89 -12.64 -8.96
N VAL A 287 -27.67 -11.36 -9.35
CA VAL A 287 -27.05 -10.99 -10.63
C VAL A 287 -25.54 -10.73 -10.40
N ALA A 288 -24.74 -11.73 -10.74
CA ALA A 288 -23.27 -11.66 -10.56
C ALA A 288 -22.60 -11.04 -11.78
N ASP A 289 -22.47 -9.71 -11.81
CA ASP A 289 -21.61 -8.99 -12.74
C ASP A 289 -20.26 -8.68 -12.07
N LEU A 290 -19.16 -9.22 -12.62
CA LEU A 290 -17.80 -9.02 -12.14
C LEU A 290 -17.07 -7.85 -12.84
N SER A 291 -17.75 -7.11 -13.73
CA SER A 291 -17.13 -6.02 -14.49
C SER A 291 -16.58 -4.91 -13.58
N GLY A 292 -17.21 -4.69 -12.42
CA GLY A 292 -16.79 -3.73 -11.40
C GLY A 292 -15.67 -4.22 -10.48
N ASN A 293 -15.31 -5.52 -10.52
CA ASN A 293 -14.37 -6.09 -9.57
C ASN A 293 -12.96 -5.50 -9.72
N THR A 294 -12.46 -4.87 -8.65
CA THR A 294 -11.16 -4.17 -8.64
C THR A 294 -9.98 -5.10 -8.89
N SER A 295 -10.01 -6.33 -8.39
CA SER A 295 -8.92 -7.29 -8.58
C SER A 295 -8.80 -7.74 -10.04
N LEU A 296 -9.92 -7.97 -10.72
CA LEU A 296 -9.91 -8.31 -12.16
C LEU A 296 -9.46 -7.12 -13.00
N ARG A 297 -9.89 -5.92 -12.65
CA ARG A 297 -9.48 -4.70 -13.35
C ARG A 297 -7.99 -4.41 -13.18
N GLN A 298 -7.44 -4.61 -11.97
CA GLN A 298 -5.99 -4.53 -11.73
C GLN A 298 -5.21 -5.54 -12.58
N LEU A 299 -5.67 -6.79 -12.67
CA LEU A 299 -5.04 -7.82 -13.51
C LEU A 299 -5.11 -7.47 -15.00
N GLU A 300 -6.18 -6.82 -15.45
CA GLU A 300 -6.33 -6.36 -16.83
C GLU A 300 -5.35 -5.22 -17.16
N ILE A 301 -5.22 -4.23 -16.28
CA ILE A 301 -4.22 -3.16 -16.42
C ILE A 301 -2.80 -3.75 -16.42
N GLN A 302 -2.49 -4.70 -15.53
CA GLN A 302 -1.21 -5.41 -15.50
C GLN A 302 -0.95 -6.21 -16.79
N ALA A 303 -1.98 -6.85 -17.37
CA ALA A 303 -1.86 -7.54 -18.65
C ALA A 303 -1.52 -6.55 -19.77
N ASN A 304 -2.14 -5.38 -19.80
CA ASN A 304 -1.81 -4.31 -20.75
C ASN A 304 -0.36 -3.83 -20.58
N GLN A 305 0.12 -3.66 -19.34
CA GLN A 305 1.52 -3.31 -19.05
C GLN A 305 2.49 -4.38 -19.54
N LEU A 306 2.20 -5.66 -19.30
CA LEU A 306 3.04 -6.76 -19.79
C LEU A 306 3.01 -6.88 -21.31
N ALA A 307 1.86 -6.69 -21.96
CA ALA A 307 1.76 -6.63 -23.42
C ALA A 307 2.62 -5.50 -24.01
N LYS A 308 2.60 -4.33 -23.38
CA LYS A 308 3.48 -3.20 -23.72
C LYS A 308 4.95 -3.51 -23.43
N THR A 309 5.25 -4.26 -22.37
CA THR A 309 6.62 -4.73 -22.05
C THR A 309 7.15 -5.69 -23.11
N VAL A 310 6.33 -6.59 -23.64
CA VAL A 310 6.69 -7.43 -24.79
C VAL A 310 7.08 -6.56 -26.00
N GLN A 311 6.29 -5.50 -26.26
CA GLN A 311 6.60 -4.54 -27.34
C GLN A 311 7.88 -3.75 -27.05
N LEU A 312 8.11 -3.34 -25.81
CA LEU A 312 9.33 -2.65 -25.38
C LEU A 312 10.57 -3.50 -25.66
N GLN A 313 10.53 -4.81 -25.34
CA GLN A 313 11.63 -5.74 -25.65
C GLN A 313 11.88 -5.89 -27.17
N LYS A 314 10.82 -5.89 -27.98
CA LYS A 314 10.96 -5.85 -29.44
C LYS A 314 11.58 -4.54 -29.92
N TYR A 315 11.16 -3.40 -29.37
CA TYR A 315 11.66 -2.07 -29.75
C TYR A 315 13.10 -1.82 -29.30
N ALA A 316 13.61 -2.55 -28.30
CA ALA A 316 15.03 -2.55 -27.92
C ALA A 316 15.96 -3.05 -29.06
N SER A 317 15.41 -3.64 -30.12
CA SER A 317 16.14 -4.05 -31.34
C SER A 317 16.17 -2.97 -32.42
N LEU A 318 15.42 -1.88 -32.27
CA LEU A 318 15.39 -0.78 -33.22
C LEU A 318 16.60 0.15 -33.05
N PRO A 319 17.05 0.84 -34.11
CA PRO A 319 18.06 1.87 -34.00
C PRO A 319 17.65 2.98 -33.02
N SER A 320 18.62 3.50 -32.28
CA SER A 320 18.42 4.69 -31.43
C SER A 320 19.41 5.79 -31.84
N LEU A 321 18.93 7.04 -31.83
CA LEU A 321 19.67 8.24 -32.16
C LEU A 321 19.70 9.16 -30.94
N SER A 322 20.90 9.62 -30.56
CA SER A 322 21.08 10.58 -29.47
C SER A 322 21.95 11.74 -29.91
N LEU A 323 21.67 12.93 -29.40
CA LEU A 323 22.49 14.14 -29.48
C LEU A 323 23.36 14.20 -28.24
N GLY A 324 24.67 14.39 -28.43
CA GLY A 324 25.63 14.57 -27.35
C GLY A 324 26.35 15.90 -27.48
N PHE A 325 26.59 16.56 -26.37
CA PHE A 325 27.50 17.70 -26.22
C PHE A 325 28.46 17.40 -25.08
N ALA A 326 29.73 17.72 -25.26
CA ALA A 326 30.68 17.68 -24.18
C ALA A 326 31.63 18.89 -24.26
N TYR A 327 31.91 19.45 -23.12
CA TYR A 327 32.97 20.40 -22.90
C TYR A 327 33.84 19.85 -21.77
N SER A 328 35.13 19.65 -22.07
CA SER A 328 36.09 19.11 -21.10
C SER A 328 37.33 19.97 -21.04
N MET A 329 37.90 20.07 -19.86
CA MET A 329 39.19 20.71 -19.59
C MET A 329 40.10 19.68 -18.95
N ASN A 330 41.30 19.54 -19.52
CA ASN A 330 42.29 18.60 -19.01
C ASN A 330 43.55 19.39 -18.64
N ALA A 331 44.13 19.10 -17.49
CA ALA A 331 45.44 19.63 -17.09
C ALA A 331 46.32 18.46 -16.63
N MET A 332 47.48 18.38 -17.19
CA MET A 332 48.50 17.38 -16.84
C MET A 332 49.73 18.08 -16.25
N THR A 333 50.20 17.63 -15.08
CA THR A 333 51.34 18.20 -14.39
C THR A 333 52.17 17.15 -13.67
N ASN A 334 53.44 17.47 -13.43
CA ASN A 334 54.33 16.62 -12.63
C ASN A 334 54.35 17.02 -11.14
N ASP A 335 53.89 18.23 -10.83
CA ASP A 335 53.84 18.82 -9.49
C ASP A 335 52.40 19.31 -9.15
N PHE A 336 52.23 19.89 -7.97
CA PHE A 336 50.95 20.42 -7.51
C PHE A 336 50.93 21.97 -7.51
N LYS A 337 51.68 22.62 -8.37
CA LYS A 337 51.66 24.09 -8.51
C LYS A 337 50.45 24.51 -9.34
N PHE A 338 49.34 24.74 -8.70
CA PHE A 338 48.07 25.06 -9.35
C PHE A 338 48.10 26.32 -10.23
N SER A 339 48.97 27.28 -9.91
CA SER A 339 49.15 28.51 -10.70
C SER A 339 49.76 28.28 -12.08
N GLU A 340 50.45 27.16 -12.29
CA GLU A 340 51.16 26.81 -13.53
C GLU A 340 50.36 25.78 -14.38
N PHE A 341 49.13 25.42 -13.96
CA PHE A 341 48.32 24.44 -14.70
C PHE A 341 47.90 25.00 -16.05
N LYS A 342 48.28 24.32 -17.10
CA LYS A 342 47.84 24.61 -18.45
C LYS A 342 46.60 23.76 -18.74
N TRP A 343 45.42 24.37 -18.61
CA TRP A 343 44.17 23.77 -18.96
C TRP A 343 43.98 23.77 -20.47
N THR A 344 43.72 22.60 -21.05
CA THR A 344 43.40 22.43 -22.46
C THR A 344 41.92 22.21 -22.62
N PRO A 345 41.13 23.21 -23.04
CA PRO A 345 39.72 23.04 -23.29
C PRO A 345 39.49 22.30 -24.60
N TYR A 346 38.47 21.42 -24.59
CA TYR A 346 38.00 20.69 -25.76
C TYR A 346 36.46 20.63 -25.69
N SER A 347 35.80 20.86 -26.81
CA SER A 347 34.33 20.74 -26.91
C SER A 347 33.92 20.12 -28.23
N TYR A 348 32.84 19.38 -28.15
CA TYR A 348 32.19 18.82 -29.36
C TYR A 348 30.68 18.69 -29.22
N VAL A 349 30.00 18.73 -30.35
CA VAL A 349 28.61 18.31 -30.53
C VAL A 349 28.63 17.15 -31.51
N GLY A 350 27.87 16.11 -31.19
CA GLY A 350 27.85 14.92 -32.03
C GLY A 350 26.50 14.21 -31.99
N LEU A 351 26.17 13.55 -33.09
CA LEU A 351 25.06 12.61 -33.18
C LEU A 351 25.59 11.18 -33.07
N SER A 352 25.01 10.39 -32.18
CA SER A 352 25.34 8.98 -31.99
C SER A 352 24.16 8.11 -32.44
N LEU A 353 24.38 7.33 -33.49
CA LEU A 353 23.43 6.32 -33.97
C LEU A 353 23.89 4.95 -33.47
N ASN A 354 23.08 4.31 -32.65
CA ASN A 354 23.32 2.95 -32.18
C ASN A 354 22.36 1.98 -32.85
N ILE A 355 22.92 1.05 -33.63
CA ILE A 355 22.14 -0.02 -34.34
C ILE A 355 22.57 -1.34 -33.73
N PRO A 356 21.74 -1.97 -32.90
CA PRO A 356 22.09 -3.22 -32.28
C PRO A 356 21.86 -4.39 -33.25
N ILE A 357 22.92 -4.93 -33.86
CA ILE A 357 22.86 -5.99 -34.90
C ILE A 357 22.71 -7.37 -34.26
N PHE A 358 23.57 -7.76 -33.35
CA PHE A 358 23.58 -9.09 -32.75
C PHE A 358 23.87 -9.03 -31.24
N ALA A 359 23.14 -9.82 -30.45
CA ALA A 359 23.29 -9.89 -29.00
C ALA A 359 23.23 -11.34 -28.48
N GLY A 360 23.74 -12.29 -29.23
CA GLY A 360 23.82 -13.71 -28.79
C GLY A 360 22.47 -14.34 -28.42
N GLY A 361 21.35 -13.92 -29.04
CA GLY A 361 20.01 -14.40 -28.71
C GLY A 361 19.36 -13.77 -27.48
N LYS A 362 20.07 -12.91 -26.74
CA LYS A 362 19.56 -12.28 -25.48
C LYS A 362 18.20 -11.61 -25.66
N ARG A 363 18.04 -10.80 -26.72
CA ARG A 363 16.79 -10.05 -26.96
C ARG A 363 15.62 -10.98 -27.31
N HIS A 364 15.88 -12.03 -28.10
CA HIS A 364 14.88 -13.05 -28.42
C HIS A 364 14.36 -13.70 -27.13
N ASN A 365 15.28 -14.12 -26.27
CA ASN A 365 14.93 -14.78 -24.99
C ASN A 365 14.21 -13.80 -24.03
N GLN A 366 14.61 -12.52 -23.97
CA GLN A 366 13.92 -11.50 -23.17
C GLN A 366 12.49 -11.27 -23.69
N THR A 367 12.27 -11.22 -25.00
CA THR A 367 10.92 -11.11 -25.57
C THR A 367 10.08 -12.34 -25.25
N ARG A 368 10.67 -13.55 -25.35
CA ARG A 368 9.98 -14.80 -25.00
C ARG A 368 9.66 -14.86 -23.52
N GLN A 369 10.58 -14.42 -22.65
CA GLN A 369 10.34 -14.34 -21.21
C GLN A 369 9.16 -13.41 -20.89
N ALA A 370 9.10 -12.21 -21.48
CA ALA A 370 7.99 -11.29 -21.30
C ALA A 370 6.66 -11.87 -21.82
N GLN A 371 6.70 -12.65 -22.94
CA GLN A 371 5.51 -13.32 -23.44
C GLN A 371 5.00 -14.38 -22.45
N VAL A 372 5.90 -15.21 -21.91
CA VAL A 372 5.53 -16.23 -20.92
C VAL A 372 4.95 -15.57 -19.64
N GLN A 373 5.47 -14.41 -19.22
CA GLN A 373 4.91 -13.66 -18.10
C GLN A 373 3.48 -13.19 -18.39
N LEU A 374 3.20 -12.74 -19.62
CA LEU A 374 1.84 -12.37 -20.03
C LEU A 374 0.90 -13.58 -20.02
N ASP A 375 1.36 -14.73 -20.53
CA ASP A 375 0.59 -15.96 -20.53
C ASP A 375 0.31 -16.46 -19.09
N GLN A 376 1.30 -16.37 -18.19
CA GLN A 376 1.12 -16.66 -16.76
C GLN A 376 0.05 -15.77 -16.13
N LEU A 377 0.06 -14.46 -16.42
CA LEU A 377 -0.94 -13.54 -15.89
C LEU A 377 -2.36 -13.86 -16.43
N ALA A 378 -2.49 -14.27 -17.68
CA ALA A 378 -3.77 -14.70 -18.23
C ALA A 378 -4.34 -15.92 -17.49
N LEU A 379 -3.49 -16.90 -17.16
CA LEU A 379 -3.88 -18.04 -16.33
C LEU A 379 -4.27 -17.62 -14.92
N GLN A 380 -3.51 -16.67 -14.32
CA GLN A 380 -3.84 -16.12 -13.00
C GLN A 380 -5.18 -15.39 -13.01
N LYS A 381 -5.48 -14.58 -14.06
CA LYS A 381 -6.79 -13.93 -14.23
C LYS A 381 -7.91 -14.96 -14.24
N THR A 382 -7.78 -16.03 -15.06
CA THR A 382 -8.79 -17.11 -15.10
C THR A 382 -8.98 -17.80 -13.75
N ASN A 383 -7.90 -18.01 -12.99
CA ASN A 383 -8.00 -18.59 -11.66
C ASN A 383 -8.70 -17.63 -10.67
N THR A 384 -8.37 -16.33 -10.72
CA THR A 384 -9.01 -15.30 -9.88
C THR A 384 -10.51 -15.20 -10.21
N GLU A 385 -10.90 -15.24 -11.49
CA GLU A 385 -12.31 -15.26 -11.89
C GLU A 385 -13.08 -16.42 -11.26
N LYS A 386 -12.50 -17.63 -11.26
CA LYS A 386 -13.11 -18.80 -10.62
C LYS A 386 -13.24 -18.63 -9.11
N GLN A 387 -12.20 -18.10 -8.45
CA GLN A 387 -12.23 -17.84 -7.01
C GLN A 387 -13.31 -16.81 -6.63
N LEU A 388 -13.45 -15.74 -7.42
CA LEU A 388 -14.48 -14.73 -7.21
C LEU A 388 -15.88 -15.31 -7.41
N GLN A 389 -16.09 -16.16 -8.43
CA GLN A 389 -17.36 -16.85 -8.63
C GLN A 389 -17.72 -17.76 -7.44
N ILE A 390 -16.71 -18.43 -6.84
CA ILE A 390 -16.93 -19.24 -5.64
C ILE A 390 -17.29 -18.32 -4.46
N ALA A 391 -16.57 -17.22 -4.25
CA ALA A 391 -16.83 -16.26 -3.18
C ALA A 391 -18.25 -15.65 -3.28
N ILE A 392 -18.68 -15.29 -4.49
CA ILE A 392 -20.05 -14.80 -4.73
C ILE A 392 -21.07 -15.84 -4.32
N ARG A 393 -20.93 -17.08 -4.81
CA ARG A 393 -21.88 -18.17 -4.46
C ARG A 393 -21.89 -18.45 -2.96
N GLN A 394 -20.73 -18.44 -2.32
CA GLN A 394 -20.61 -18.63 -0.88
C GLN A 394 -21.34 -17.51 -0.11
N ASN A 395 -21.12 -16.25 -0.46
CA ASN A 395 -21.78 -15.12 0.18
C ASN A 395 -23.31 -15.18 -0.01
N ILE A 396 -23.79 -15.46 -1.22
CA ILE A 396 -25.24 -15.63 -1.48
C ILE A 396 -25.81 -16.78 -0.66
N THR A 397 -25.15 -17.95 -0.63
CA THR A 397 -25.59 -19.10 0.18
C THR A 397 -25.61 -18.75 1.67
N THR A 398 -24.62 -18.01 2.17
CA THR A 398 -24.60 -17.56 3.56
C THR A 398 -25.76 -16.59 3.83
N MET A 399 -26.01 -15.62 2.95
CA MET A 399 -27.17 -14.72 3.08
C MET A 399 -28.50 -15.47 3.12
N GLU A 400 -28.72 -16.43 2.20
CA GLU A 400 -29.95 -17.26 2.19
C GLU A 400 -30.08 -18.09 3.47
N THR A 401 -28.99 -18.70 3.94
CA THR A 401 -28.98 -19.51 5.15
C THR A 401 -29.24 -18.66 6.38
N SER A 402 -28.57 -17.53 6.50
CA SER A 402 -28.77 -16.61 7.63
C SER A 402 -30.18 -16.03 7.66
N MET A 403 -30.78 -15.73 6.50
CA MET A 403 -32.17 -15.29 6.40
C MET A 403 -33.14 -16.38 6.88
N LYS A 404 -32.95 -17.65 6.47
CA LYS A 404 -33.75 -18.79 6.94
C LYS A 404 -33.57 -19.04 8.43
N SER A 405 -32.33 -18.93 8.93
CA SER A 405 -32.00 -19.04 10.36
C SER A 405 -32.67 -17.93 11.17
N TYR A 406 -32.66 -16.70 10.67
CA TYR A 406 -33.37 -15.60 11.31
C TYR A 406 -34.89 -15.85 11.37
N ALA A 407 -35.52 -16.25 10.27
CA ALA A 407 -36.93 -16.53 10.25
C ALA A 407 -37.35 -17.66 11.27
N ALA A 408 -36.54 -18.72 11.37
CA ALA A 408 -36.73 -19.77 12.36
C ALA A 408 -36.47 -19.30 13.80
N SER A 409 -35.47 -18.42 14.00
CA SER A 409 -35.15 -17.89 15.32
C SER A 409 -36.23 -16.95 15.85
N LEU A 410 -36.92 -16.19 15.01
CA LEU A 410 -38.06 -15.35 15.44
C LEU A 410 -39.17 -16.17 16.06
N GLU A 411 -39.55 -17.30 15.45
CA GLU A 411 -40.54 -18.21 16.02
C GLU A 411 -40.03 -18.82 17.34
N SER A 412 -38.75 -19.23 17.37
CA SER A 412 -38.11 -19.74 18.59
C SER A 412 -38.07 -18.71 19.72
N VAL A 413 -37.78 -17.45 19.45
CA VAL A 413 -37.82 -16.36 20.44
C VAL A 413 -39.21 -16.14 20.97
N ASP A 414 -40.24 -16.11 20.13
CA ASP A 414 -41.62 -15.92 20.55
C ASP A 414 -42.09 -17.08 21.46
N LEU A 415 -41.80 -18.32 21.07
CA LEU A 415 -42.14 -19.51 21.86
C LEU A 415 -41.35 -19.58 23.18
N ALA A 416 -40.04 -19.31 23.14
CA ALA A 416 -39.20 -19.31 24.34
C ALA A 416 -39.59 -18.19 25.31
N ARG A 417 -39.97 -17.00 24.82
CA ARG A 417 -40.47 -15.90 25.65
C ARG A 417 -41.78 -16.28 26.33
N LYS A 418 -42.74 -16.87 25.61
CA LYS A 418 -43.99 -17.40 26.18
C LYS A 418 -43.71 -18.47 27.23
N ALA A 419 -42.80 -19.41 26.95
CA ALA A 419 -42.40 -20.45 27.90
C ALA A 419 -41.78 -19.86 29.18
N TYR A 420 -40.89 -18.88 29.03
CA TYR A 420 -40.31 -18.17 30.16
C TYR A 420 -41.38 -17.44 31.01
N ASP A 421 -42.30 -16.71 30.39
CA ASP A 421 -43.37 -15.97 31.06
C ASP A 421 -44.29 -16.93 31.85
N ILE A 422 -44.63 -18.09 31.24
CA ILE A 422 -45.42 -19.12 31.93
C ILE A 422 -44.67 -19.73 33.10
N SER A 423 -43.36 -20.05 32.91
CA SER A 423 -42.52 -20.62 33.98
C SER A 423 -42.31 -19.63 35.10
N ALA A 424 -42.08 -18.33 34.81
CA ALA A 424 -41.96 -17.28 35.80
C ALA A 424 -43.23 -17.09 36.63
N LYS A 425 -44.43 -17.07 35.99
CA LYS A 425 -45.72 -17.02 36.67
C LYS A 425 -45.96 -18.27 37.52
N SER A 426 -45.71 -19.47 37.00
CA SER A 426 -45.87 -20.75 37.70
C SER A 426 -44.93 -20.82 38.90
N TYR A 427 -43.66 -20.37 38.76
CA TYR A 427 -42.72 -20.32 39.84
C TYR A 427 -43.13 -19.29 40.94
N SER A 428 -43.64 -18.13 40.53
CA SER A 428 -44.11 -17.10 41.47
C SER A 428 -45.27 -17.60 42.39
N VAL A 429 -46.08 -18.55 41.92
CA VAL A 429 -47.17 -19.15 42.73
C VAL A 429 -46.79 -20.51 43.33
N GLY A 430 -45.53 -20.97 43.14
CA GLY A 430 -45.01 -22.21 43.73
C GLY A 430 -45.43 -23.49 43.01
N LYS A 431 -45.84 -23.41 41.73
CA LYS A 431 -46.25 -24.55 40.89
C LYS A 431 -45.15 -25.07 39.96
N SER A 432 -44.02 -24.39 39.91
CA SER A 432 -42.86 -24.75 39.09
C SER A 432 -41.59 -24.68 39.92
N THR A 433 -40.51 -25.35 39.49
CA THR A 433 -39.22 -25.37 40.16
C THR A 433 -38.33 -24.24 39.63
N VAL A 434 -37.32 -23.86 40.43
CA VAL A 434 -36.30 -22.88 39.98
C VAL A 434 -35.50 -23.39 38.77
N THR A 435 -35.33 -24.70 38.64
CA THR A 435 -34.66 -25.34 37.51
C THR A 435 -35.44 -25.12 36.22
N GLU A 436 -36.74 -25.35 36.22
CA GLU A 436 -37.61 -25.11 35.05
C GLU A 436 -37.60 -23.65 34.63
N LEU A 437 -37.57 -22.70 35.59
CA LEU A 437 -37.44 -21.28 35.27
C LEU A 437 -36.10 -20.95 34.65
N ASN A 438 -35.01 -21.50 35.18
CA ASN A 438 -33.66 -21.26 34.65
C ASN A 438 -33.48 -21.86 33.26
N ASP A 439 -34.05 -23.06 33.02
CA ASP A 439 -34.00 -23.70 31.69
C ASP A 439 -34.78 -22.89 30.65
N ALA A 440 -35.95 -22.36 31.05
CA ALA A 440 -36.71 -21.46 30.18
C ALA A 440 -35.98 -20.15 29.89
N GLN A 441 -35.33 -19.58 30.91
CA GLN A 441 -34.50 -18.37 30.74
C GLN A 441 -33.31 -18.63 29.81
N LEU A 442 -32.58 -19.74 29.98
CA LEU A 442 -31.45 -20.12 29.14
C LEU A 442 -31.92 -20.33 27.69
N THR A 443 -33.03 -20.97 27.47
CA THR A 443 -33.63 -21.20 26.13
C THR A 443 -33.95 -19.85 25.45
N LEU A 444 -34.58 -18.92 26.18
CA LEU A 444 -34.88 -17.59 25.67
C LEU A 444 -33.60 -16.83 25.31
N THR A 445 -32.61 -16.80 26.21
CA THR A 445 -31.31 -16.15 25.99
C THR A 445 -30.62 -16.69 24.73
N GLN A 446 -30.59 -18.02 24.59
CA GLN A 446 -30.00 -18.67 23.39
C GLN A 446 -30.73 -18.30 22.11
N ALA A 447 -32.06 -18.23 22.15
CA ALA A 447 -32.89 -17.90 20.98
C ALA A 447 -32.66 -16.42 20.56
N GLU A 448 -32.61 -15.48 21.53
CA GLU A 448 -32.37 -14.06 21.26
C GLU A 448 -30.95 -13.80 20.70
N LEU A 449 -29.92 -14.43 21.28
CA LEU A 449 -28.56 -14.35 20.74
C LEU A 449 -28.42 -14.96 19.36
N ALA A 450 -29.08 -16.14 19.11
CA ALA A 450 -29.07 -16.78 17.80
C ALA A 450 -29.76 -15.94 16.72
N SER A 451 -30.84 -15.22 17.08
CA SER A 451 -31.54 -14.31 16.18
C SER A 451 -30.62 -13.14 15.78
N SER A 452 -29.98 -12.51 16.75
CA SER A 452 -29.04 -11.39 16.49
C SER A 452 -27.83 -11.82 15.69
N GLN A 453 -27.29 -13.01 15.99
CA GLN A 453 -26.19 -13.61 15.24
C GLN A 453 -26.53 -13.83 13.76
N ALA A 454 -27.73 -14.32 13.48
CA ALA A 454 -28.20 -14.58 12.11
C ALA A 454 -28.28 -13.27 11.28
N VAL A 455 -28.77 -12.17 11.87
CA VAL A 455 -28.78 -10.85 11.21
C VAL A 455 -27.37 -10.36 10.96
N TYR A 456 -26.49 -10.45 11.94
CA TYR A 456 -25.09 -10.05 11.80
C TYR A 456 -24.38 -10.82 10.67
N GLU A 457 -24.50 -12.14 10.63
CA GLU A 457 -23.91 -12.98 9.58
C GLU A 457 -24.42 -12.61 8.19
N PHE A 458 -25.72 -12.31 8.08
CA PHE A 458 -26.30 -11.82 6.84
C PHE A 458 -25.64 -10.51 6.38
N LEU A 459 -25.52 -9.52 7.26
CA LEU A 459 -24.96 -8.20 6.95
C LEU A 459 -23.48 -8.29 6.59
N VAL A 460 -22.72 -9.16 7.25
CA VAL A 460 -21.33 -9.44 6.90
C VAL A 460 -21.23 -10.07 5.53
N ALA A 461 -22.05 -11.07 5.23
CA ALA A 461 -22.07 -11.73 3.92
C ALA A 461 -22.48 -10.76 2.79
N LYS A 462 -23.49 -9.89 3.04
CA LYS A 462 -23.90 -8.83 2.12
C LYS A 462 -22.72 -7.87 1.84
N SER A 463 -22.06 -7.37 2.87
CA SER A 463 -20.91 -6.46 2.71
C SER A 463 -19.76 -7.09 1.92
N ASN A 464 -19.49 -8.39 2.14
CA ASN A 464 -18.49 -9.13 1.38
C ASN A 464 -18.92 -9.36 -0.09
N LEU A 465 -20.20 -9.57 -0.35
CA LEU A 465 -20.74 -9.69 -1.70
C LEU A 465 -20.60 -8.38 -2.47
N GLU A 466 -20.99 -7.27 -1.87
CA GLU A 466 -20.87 -5.92 -2.44
C GLU A 466 -19.42 -5.61 -2.81
N LYS A 467 -18.46 -5.87 -1.90
CA LYS A 467 -17.03 -5.77 -2.17
C LYS A 467 -16.58 -6.65 -3.35
N THR A 468 -17.03 -7.91 -3.38
CA THR A 468 -16.65 -8.86 -4.43
C THR A 468 -17.18 -8.44 -5.80
N LEU A 469 -18.37 -7.85 -5.85
CA LEU A 469 -18.95 -7.27 -7.07
C LEU A 469 -18.29 -5.95 -7.47
N GLY A 470 -17.55 -5.32 -6.56
CA GLY A 470 -16.91 -4.01 -6.79
C GLY A 470 -17.94 -2.90 -6.95
N ARG A 471 -19.08 -2.99 -6.23
CA ARG A 471 -20.07 -1.93 -6.22
C ARG A 471 -19.50 -0.70 -5.52
N ASP A 472 -19.49 0.43 -6.22
CA ASP A 472 -19.05 1.69 -5.65
C ASP A 472 -20.11 2.23 -4.69
N PHE A 473 -19.68 2.59 -3.49
CA PHE A 473 -20.51 3.23 -2.48
C PHE A 473 -20.44 4.75 -2.54
N LEU A 474 -19.70 5.27 -3.51
CA LEU A 474 -19.57 6.70 -3.75
C LEU A 474 -20.31 7.05 -5.03
N ASP A 475 -21.11 8.12 -5.00
CA ASP A 475 -21.63 8.74 -6.19
C ASP A 475 -20.52 9.46 -7.00
N GLU A 476 -20.84 9.97 -8.18
CA GLU A 476 -19.88 10.72 -9.02
C GLU A 476 -19.32 11.99 -8.32
N GLU A 477 -19.98 12.45 -7.26
CA GLU A 477 -19.59 13.61 -6.45
C GLU A 477 -18.73 13.20 -5.23
N GLY A 478 -18.54 11.88 -4.98
CA GLY A 478 -17.75 11.36 -3.88
C GLY A 478 -18.51 11.24 -2.55
N ASN A 479 -19.83 11.35 -2.56
CA ASN A 479 -20.66 11.09 -1.39
C ASN A 479 -20.98 9.59 -1.28
N VAL A 480 -21.22 9.14 -0.05
CA VAL A 480 -21.56 7.74 0.21
C VAL A 480 -23.00 7.49 -0.28
N ASN A 481 -23.15 6.62 -1.28
CA ASN A 481 -24.44 6.22 -1.83
C ASN A 481 -24.90 4.91 -1.14
N PHE A 482 -26.13 4.89 -0.59
CA PHE A 482 -26.73 3.77 0.13
C PHE A 482 -27.91 3.12 -0.63
N GLU A 483 -28.13 3.48 -1.91
CA GLU A 483 -29.19 2.85 -2.72
C GLU A 483 -28.91 1.41 -3.11
#